data_6c5075bfb4e01cada0d38b3749f8acaa
#
_entry.id   6c5075bfb4e01cada0d38b3749f8acaa
#
_cell.length_a   1.000
_cell.length_b   1.000
_cell.length_c   1.000
_cell.angle_alpha   90.00
_cell.angle_beta   90.00
_cell.angle_gamma   90.00
#
_symmetry.space_group_name_H-M   'P 1'
#
loop_
_entity.id
_entity.type
_entity.pdbx_description
1 polymer ?
#
loop_
_entity_poly.entity_id
_entity_poly.type
_entity_poly.pdbx_seq_one_letter_code
_entity_poly.pdbx_strand_id
1 'polypeptide(L)'
;MKFYAGLDVGGTSGRVKFSTEDKTLIGEYLGEGCAFNTEGYEIGREKYRKLMDAALSKYELKSSDCLGICIAASGIDSKEQEMQMRSIFEEMGFAKERILAVNDCELFLYLSKGPVLVTISGTGSICYGRNEAGEVFRTGGWNHVLSDEGSAYDIGLQAFKTYADWLDGRNNCPILAKKIANATGVKTLEQADVYVNDHLLDKSPVGGLAVLCAQAAEEGDLVAKTIIKECAAKIFALVWDTCCKMEGKPDNRIKRQLDEAFFANQEAKALQADLWMWGSVNVKNTFFREQIINMAKKKLPNVTVKIPEKTALDIALGAAQEHFA
;
A
#
# COMPACT_ATOMS: atom_id res chain seq x y z
N MET A 1 -9.84 8.16 32.41
CA MET A 1 -10.13 9.23 31.39
C MET A 1 -10.55 8.52 30.12
N LYS A 2 -11.70 8.88 29.54
CA LYS A 2 -12.16 8.26 28.27
C LYS A 2 -11.31 8.71 27.10
N PHE A 3 -11.02 7.78 26.17
CA PHE A 3 -10.14 8.04 25.04
C PHE A 3 -10.46 7.16 23.82
N TYR A 4 -9.96 7.59 22.65
CA TYR A 4 -9.84 6.79 21.42
C TYR A 4 -8.41 6.41 21.17
N ALA A 5 -8.19 5.27 20.49
CA ALA A 5 -6.87 4.79 20.10
C ALA A 5 -6.80 4.43 18.63
N GLY A 6 -5.70 4.80 17.98
CA GLY A 6 -5.34 4.34 16.64
C GLY A 6 -3.97 3.67 16.67
N LEU A 7 -3.85 2.51 16.00
CA LEU A 7 -2.59 1.78 15.82
C LEU A 7 -2.25 1.66 14.35
N ASP A 8 -0.97 1.83 14.04
CA ASP A 8 -0.37 1.56 12.73
C ASP A 8 0.84 0.66 12.96
N VAL A 9 0.73 -0.63 12.63
CA VAL A 9 1.73 -1.65 12.98
C VAL A 9 2.20 -2.38 11.73
N GLY A 10 3.42 -2.06 11.30
CA GLY A 10 4.14 -2.78 10.25
C GLY A 10 5.16 -3.77 10.84
N GLY A 11 5.84 -4.52 9.98
CA GLY A 11 6.82 -5.51 10.42
C GLY A 11 8.02 -4.95 11.20
N THR A 12 8.37 -3.68 11.01
CA THR A 12 9.55 -3.06 11.62
C THR A 12 9.23 -2.21 12.85
N SER A 13 8.08 -1.52 12.85
CA SER A 13 7.68 -0.60 13.92
C SER A 13 6.18 -0.63 14.15
N GLY A 14 5.78 -0.46 15.40
CA GLY A 14 4.40 -0.25 15.82
C GLY A 14 4.22 1.14 16.41
N ARG A 15 3.17 1.85 16.01
CA ARG A 15 2.83 3.19 16.50
C ARG A 15 1.44 3.18 17.09
N VAL A 16 1.28 3.89 18.20
CA VAL A 16 0.00 4.07 18.88
C VAL A 16 -0.25 5.54 19.09
N LYS A 17 -1.47 6.01 18.85
CA LYS A 17 -1.89 7.39 19.04
C LYS A 17 -3.19 7.43 19.83
N PHE A 18 -3.27 8.33 20.80
CA PHE A 18 -4.42 8.50 21.65
C PHE A 18 -4.99 9.91 21.56
N SER A 19 -6.32 10.00 21.64
CA SER A 19 -7.03 11.27 21.85
C SER A 19 -8.09 11.12 22.91
N THR A 20 -8.48 12.22 23.53
CA THR A 20 -9.62 12.31 24.42
C THR A 20 -10.95 12.14 23.67
N GLU A 21 -12.07 12.09 24.41
CA GLU A 21 -13.42 12.00 23.83
C GLU A 21 -13.74 13.21 22.92
N ASP A 22 -13.25 14.41 23.27
CA ASP A 22 -13.38 15.64 22.46
C ASP A 22 -12.34 15.75 21.34
N LYS A 23 -11.64 14.66 21.03
CA LYS A 23 -10.63 14.53 19.96
C LYS A 23 -9.34 15.33 20.16
N THR A 24 -9.08 15.84 21.38
CA THR A 24 -7.79 16.46 21.71
C THR A 24 -6.72 15.39 21.80
N LEU A 25 -5.56 15.64 21.19
CA LEU A 25 -4.42 14.71 21.22
C LEU A 25 -3.90 14.51 22.64
N ILE A 26 -3.81 13.26 23.10
CA ILE A 26 -3.14 12.88 24.36
C ILE A 26 -1.64 12.64 24.08
N GLY A 27 -1.31 11.85 23.06
CA GLY A 27 0.06 11.61 22.68
C GLY A 27 0.26 10.41 21.77
N GLU A 28 1.53 10.13 21.46
CA GLU A 28 1.97 9.04 20.59
C GLU A 28 3.02 8.17 21.26
N TYR A 29 3.00 6.88 20.95
CA TYR A 29 3.99 5.89 21.39
C TYR A 29 4.54 5.15 20.18
N LEU A 30 5.86 4.95 20.17
CA LEU A 30 6.58 4.15 19.17
C LEU A 30 7.20 2.94 19.85
N GLY A 31 6.96 1.77 19.32
CA GLY A 31 7.52 0.50 19.77
C GLY A 31 7.89 -0.42 18.63
N GLU A 32 8.16 -1.68 18.99
CA GLU A 32 8.49 -2.74 18.05
C GLU A 32 7.30 -3.06 17.14
N GLY A 33 7.58 -3.40 15.86
CA GLY A 33 6.58 -3.86 14.92
C GLY A 33 6.33 -5.36 14.99
N CYS A 34 5.31 -5.80 14.24
CA CYS A 34 4.98 -7.21 14.07
C CYS A 34 4.37 -7.44 12.70
N ALA A 35 4.96 -8.34 11.93
CA ALA A 35 4.36 -8.87 10.69
C ALA A 35 3.52 -10.10 11.06
N PHE A 36 2.27 -9.88 11.42
CA PHE A 36 1.39 -10.87 12.03
C PHE A 36 1.26 -12.17 11.22
N ASN A 37 1.22 -12.08 9.88
CA ASN A 37 1.10 -13.24 8.99
C ASN A 37 2.38 -14.09 8.89
N THR A 38 3.55 -13.54 9.19
CA THR A 38 4.84 -14.25 9.10
C THR A 38 5.37 -14.72 10.45
N GLU A 39 5.11 -13.94 11.50
CA GLU A 39 5.57 -14.26 12.86
C GLU A 39 4.60 -15.19 13.61
N GLY A 40 3.33 -15.23 13.19
CA GLY A 40 2.30 -16.09 13.76
C GLY A 40 1.63 -15.50 15.00
N TYR A 41 0.55 -16.19 15.42
CA TYR A 41 -0.37 -15.69 16.45
C TYR A 41 0.30 -15.45 17.82
N GLU A 42 1.07 -16.41 18.33
CA GLU A 42 1.63 -16.32 19.69
C GLU A 42 2.66 -15.19 19.82
N ILE A 43 3.56 -15.06 18.84
CA ILE A 43 4.54 -13.97 18.81
C ILE A 43 3.83 -12.63 18.63
N GLY A 44 2.88 -12.56 17.71
CA GLY A 44 2.08 -11.37 17.49
C GLY A 44 1.34 -10.94 18.76
N ARG A 45 0.67 -11.88 19.43
CA ARG A 45 -0.03 -11.65 20.72
C ARG A 45 0.88 -11.01 21.77
N GLU A 46 2.09 -11.53 21.92
CA GLU A 46 3.06 -10.98 22.87
C GLU A 46 3.51 -9.58 22.48
N LYS A 47 3.87 -9.35 21.21
CA LYS A 47 4.33 -8.05 20.71
C LYS A 47 3.24 -6.98 20.80
N TYR A 48 2.00 -7.27 20.40
CA TYR A 48 0.89 -6.32 20.51
C TYR A 48 0.55 -5.98 21.96
N ARG A 49 0.58 -6.96 22.87
CA ARG A 49 0.43 -6.72 24.29
C ARG A 49 1.52 -5.79 24.82
N LYS A 50 2.78 -6.11 24.58
CA LYS A 50 3.91 -5.28 25.00
C LYS A 50 3.83 -3.85 24.48
N LEU A 51 3.51 -3.68 23.21
CA LEU A 51 3.32 -2.36 22.57
C LEU A 51 2.22 -1.57 23.27
N MET A 52 1.05 -2.17 23.45
CA MET A 52 -0.13 -1.49 23.98
C MET A 52 -0.04 -1.23 25.47
N ASP A 53 0.46 -2.19 26.28
CA ASP A 53 0.65 -2.02 27.71
C ASP A 53 1.66 -0.89 28.01
N ALA A 54 2.75 -0.81 27.25
CA ALA A 54 3.72 0.28 27.39
C ALA A 54 3.11 1.64 26.99
N ALA A 55 2.31 1.68 25.93
CA ALA A 55 1.62 2.89 25.50
C ALA A 55 0.57 3.36 26.52
N LEU A 56 -0.27 2.46 27.03
CA LEU A 56 -1.26 2.76 28.07
C LEU A 56 -0.60 3.24 29.37
N SER A 57 0.47 2.56 29.80
CA SER A 57 1.21 2.92 31.01
C SER A 57 1.83 4.31 30.92
N LYS A 58 2.42 4.66 29.76
CA LYS A 58 3.03 5.98 29.52
C LYS A 58 2.06 7.14 29.74
N TYR A 59 0.80 6.96 29.40
CA TYR A 59 -0.22 8.01 29.48
C TYR A 59 -1.26 7.79 30.59
N GLU A 60 -0.99 6.82 31.49
CA GLU A 60 -1.86 6.47 32.64
C GLU A 60 -3.31 6.16 32.22
N LEU A 61 -3.47 5.49 31.06
CA LEU A 61 -4.75 5.09 30.49
C LEU A 61 -5.10 3.65 30.89
N LYS A 62 -6.41 3.34 30.91
CA LYS A 62 -6.92 1.97 31.16
C LYS A 62 -7.72 1.50 29.94
N SER A 63 -7.49 0.29 29.48
CA SER A 63 -8.21 -0.31 28.33
C SER A 63 -9.74 -0.23 28.48
N SER A 64 -10.27 -0.38 29.71
CA SER A 64 -11.70 -0.26 30.04
C SER A 64 -12.30 1.12 29.79
N ASP A 65 -11.47 2.16 29.71
CA ASP A 65 -11.91 3.53 29.43
C ASP A 65 -11.93 3.87 27.94
N CYS A 66 -11.49 2.93 27.07
CA CYS A 66 -11.41 3.13 25.64
C CYS A 66 -12.81 3.19 25.01
N LEU A 67 -13.11 4.29 24.31
CA LEU A 67 -14.34 4.50 23.56
C LEU A 67 -14.35 3.81 22.22
N GLY A 68 -13.17 3.58 21.64
CA GLY A 68 -12.97 2.88 20.39
C GLY A 68 -11.51 2.80 20.01
N ILE A 69 -11.11 1.69 19.43
CA ILE A 69 -9.75 1.44 18.97
C ILE A 69 -9.76 0.91 17.53
N CYS A 70 -8.89 1.46 16.68
CA CYS A 70 -8.62 0.96 15.34
C CYS A 70 -7.19 0.41 15.27
N ILE A 71 -7.06 -0.86 14.94
CA ILE A 71 -5.78 -1.56 14.74
C ILE A 71 -5.59 -1.78 13.24
N ALA A 72 -4.74 -0.97 12.62
CA ALA A 72 -4.28 -1.18 11.26
C ALA A 72 -2.96 -1.95 11.30
N ALA A 73 -2.95 -3.17 10.80
CA ALA A 73 -1.82 -4.05 10.95
C ALA A 73 -1.47 -4.79 9.67
N SER A 74 -0.16 -4.82 9.37
CA SER A 74 0.39 -5.66 8.32
C SER A 74 0.15 -7.14 8.68
N GLY A 75 -0.36 -7.90 7.69
CA GLY A 75 -0.63 -9.34 7.87
C GLY A 75 -2.01 -9.68 8.41
N ILE A 76 -2.97 -8.74 8.44
CA ILE A 76 -4.41 -9.07 8.55
C ILE A 76 -4.95 -9.27 7.13
N ASP A 77 -4.75 -10.47 6.58
CA ASP A 77 -5.10 -10.79 5.18
C ASP A 77 -6.33 -11.72 5.08
N SER A 78 -6.87 -12.16 6.21
CA SER A 78 -8.02 -13.07 6.30
C SER A 78 -8.95 -12.72 7.47
N LYS A 79 -10.19 -13.20 7.39
CA LYS A 79 -11.17 -13.05 8.47
C LYS A 79 -10.72 -13.74 9.78
N GLU A 80 -9.97 -14.82 9.66
CA GLU A 80 -9.39 -15.51 10.80
C GLU A 80 -8.37 -14.63 11.53
N GLN A 81 -7.45 -14.01 10.78
CA GLN A 81 -6.44 -13.11 11.34
C GLN A 81 -7.08 -11.84 11.95
N GLU A 82 -8.15 -11.31 11.33
CA GLU A 82 -8.94 -10.22 11.94
C GLU A 82 -9.51 -10.65 13.30
N MET A 83 -10.14 -11.82 13.37
CA MET A 83 -10.70 -12.34 14.63
C MET A 83 -9.62 -12.59 15.68
N GLN A 84 -8.48 -13.13 15.29
CA GLN A 84 -7.32 -13.32 16.17
C GLN A 84 -6.80 -11.99 16.73
N MET A 85 -6.67 -10.96 15.86
CA MET A 85 -6.25 -9.63 16.29
C MET A 85 -7.24 -9.03 17.29
N ARG A 86 -8.54 -9.11 17.03
CA ARG A 86 -9.58 -8.65 17.96
C ARG A 86 -9.52 -9.36 19.31
N SER A 87 -9.32 -10.69 19.30
CA SER A 87 -9.18 -11.49 20.54
C SER A 87 -8.01 -11.03 21.42
N ILE A 88 -6.88 -10.66 20.83
CA ILE A 88 -5.72 -10.12 21.57
C ILE A 88 -6.12 -8.89 22.39
N PHE A 89 -6.85 -7.96 21.77
CA PHE A 89 -7.28 -6.73 22.45
C PHE A 89 -8.43 -6.95 23.44
N GLU A 90 -9.35 -7.89 23.15
CA GLU A 90 -10.37 -8.33 24.11
C GLU A 90 -9.72 -8.88 25.39
N GLU A 91 -8.68 -9.71 25.28
CA GLU A 91 -7.92 -10.23 26.42
C GLU A 91 -7.18 -9.13 27.21
N MET A 92 -6.87 -8.01 26.57
CA MET A 92 -6.28 -6.82 27.24
C MET A 92 -7.32 -5.93 27.93
N GLY A 93 -8.61 -6.31 27.88
CA GLY A 93 -9.71 -5.60 28.54
C GLY A 93 -10.35 -4.48 27.71
N PHE A 94 -10.10 -4.43 26.40
CA PHE A 94 -10.89 -3.58 25.50
C PHE A 94 -12.27 -4.21 25.26
N ALA A 95 -13.33 -3.40 25.21
CA ALA A 95 -14.65 -3.90 24.92
C ALA A 95 -14.75 -4.40 23.48
N LYS A 96 -15.28 -5.61 23.30
CA LYS A 96 -15.35 -6.33 22.02
C LYS A 96 -16.00 -5.49 20.91
N GLU A 97 -17.07 -4.79 21.22
CA GLU A 97 -17.82 -3.93 20.31
C GLU A 97 -17.11 -2.59 19.99
N ARG A 98 -15.96 -2.35 20.60
CA ARG A 98 -15.15 -1.13 20.44
C ARG A 98 -13.82 -1.38 19.72
N ILE A 99 -13.66 -2.56 19.11
CA ILE A 99 -12.43 -2.96 18.43
C ILE A 99 -12.69 -3.07 16.91
N LEU A 100 -11.97 -2.25 16.14
CA LEU A 100 -11.88 -2.32 14.69
C LEU A 100 -10.46 -2.80 14.33
N ALA A 101 -10.34 -3.97 13.70
CA ALA A 101 -9.07 -4.50 13.22
C ALA A 101 -9.13 -4.64 11.70
N VAL A 102 -8.17 -4.05 11.00
CA VAL A 102 -8.11 -4.01 9.54
C VAL A 102 -6.69 -4.23 9.02
N ASN A 103 -6.55 -4.66 7.77
CA ASN A 103 -5.28 -4.62 7.08
C ASN A 103 -4.77 -3.17 7.00
N ASP A 104 -3.44 -2.97 7.09
CA ASP A 104 -2.81 -1.64 7.04
C ASP A 104 -3.14 -0.88 5.75
N CYS A 105 -3.36 -1.59 4.64
CA CYS A 105 -3.78 -1.01 3.37
C CYS A 105 -5.29 -0.75 3.31
N GLU A 106 -6.12 -1.59 3.89
CA GLU A 106 -7.58 -1.43 3.97
C GLU A 106 -7.96 -0.21 4.80
N LEU A 107 -7.14 0.18 5.76
CA LEU A 107 -7.32 1.37 6.60
C LEU A 107 -7.69 2.62 5.79
N PHE A 108 -7.10 2.79 4.61
CA PHE A 108 -7.32 3.98 3.79
C PHE A 108 -8.75 4.09 3.20
N LEU A 109 -9.56 3.02 3.26
CA LEU A 109 -10.98 3.08 2.93
C LEU A 109 -11.77 3.99 3.89
N TYR A 110 -11.27 4.20 5.10
CA TYR A 110 -11.90 5.08 6.11
C TYR A 110 -11.67 6.58 5.85
N LEU A 111 -10.91 6.94 4.80
CA LEU A 111 -10.80 8.33 4.35
C LEU A 111 -12.08 8.87 3.69
N SER A 112 -13.00 8.01 3.29
CA SER A 112 -14.27 8.40 2.66
C SER A 112 -15.44 7.61 3.25
N LYS A 113 -16.61 8.28 3.41
CA LYS A 113 -17.83 7.63 3.94
C LYS A 113 -18.61 6.86 2.87
N GLY A 114 -18.58 7.31 1.63
CA GLY A 114 -19.24 6.68 0.48
C GLY A 114 -18.35 5.66 -0.24
N PRO A 115 -18.69 5.34 -1.51
CA PRO A 115 -17.87 4.49 -2.36
C PRO A 115 -16.45 5.04 -2.47
N VAL A 116 -15.47 4.16 -2.36
CA VAL A 116 -14.06 4.56 -2.31
C VAL A 116 -13.17 3.50 -2.94
N LEU A 117 -12.14 3.97 -3.61
CA LEU A 117 -11.02 3.20 -4.12
C LEU A 117 -9.75 3.67 -3.44
N VAL A 118 -8.87 2.77 -3.14
CA VAL A 118 -7.54 3.06 -2.58
C VAL A 118 -6.52 2.28 -3.37
N THR A 119 -5.55 2.96 -3.98
CA THR A 119 -4.40 2.30 -4.59
C THR A 119 -3.13 2.67 -3.86
N ILE A 120 -2.38 1.64 -3.48
CA ILE A 120 -1.10 1.80 -2.80
C ILE A 120 -0.01 1.28 -3.73
N SER A 121 1.00 2.11 -3.99
CA SER A 121 2.22 1.72 -4.67
C SER A 121 3.42 2.22 -3.86
N GLY A 122 4.04 1.29 -3.17
CA GLY A 122 5.26 1.40 -2.37
C GLY A 122 6.22 0.31 -2.79
N THR A 123 6.83 -0.42 -1.85
CA THR A 123 7.66 -1.60 -2.16
C THR A 123 6.86 -2.68 -2.89
N GLY A 124 5.61 -2.91 -2.49
CA GLY A 124 4.59 -3.68 -3.21
C GLY A 124 3.46 -2.80 -3.72
N SER A 125 2.42 -3.40 -4.32
CA SER A 125 1.24 -2.68 -4.79
C SER A 125 -0.06 -3.44 -4.52
N ILE A 126 -1.14 -2.69 -4.27
CA ILE A 126 -2.46 -3.23 -3.97
C ILE A 126 -3.54 -2.19 -4.31
N CYS A 127 -4.73 -2.65 -4.63
CA CYS A 127 -5.91 -1.80 -4.69
C CYS A 127 -7.04 -2.39 -3.84
N TYR A 128 -7.66 -1.55 -3.03
CA TYR A 128 -8.90 -1.83 -2.31
C TYR A 128 -10.04 -0.97 -2.84
N GLY A 129 -11.27 -1.48 -2.73
CA GLY A 129 -12.48 -0.72 -3.00
C GLY A 129 -13.57 -1.08 -2.00
N ARG A 130 -14.43 -0.11 -1.69
CA ARG A 130 -15.67 -0.32 -0.93
C ARG A 130 -16.82 0.29 -1.71
N ASN A 131 -17.87 -0.51 -1.98
CA ASN A 131 -19.07 -0.06 -2.68
C ASN A 131 -20.07 0.62 -1.71
N GLU A 132 -21.22 1.09 -2.24
CA GLU A 132 -22.27 1.70 -1.43
C GLU A 132 -22.92 0.76 -0.41
N ALA A 133 -22.90 -0.54 -0.67
CA ALA A 133 -23.38 -1.56 0.26
C ALA A 133 -22.41 -1.84 1.41
N GLY A 134 -21.22 -1.21 1.40
CA GLY A 134 -20.16 -1.43 2.39
C GLY A 134 -19.31 -2.67 2.12
N GLU A 135 -19.51 -3.36 1.00
CA GLU A 135 -18.72 -4.53 0.64
C GLU A 135 -17.31 -4.12 0.21
N VAL A 136 -16.31 -4.80 0.75
CA VAL A 136 -14.89 -4.53 0.50
C VAL A 136 -14.32 -5.50 -0.53
N PHE A 137 -13.58 -4.97 -1.47
CA PHE A 137 -12.93 -5.69 -2.56
C PHE A 137 -11.44 -5.44 -2.56
N ARG A 138 -10.65 -6.47 -2.83
CA ARG A 138 -9.20 -6.42 -2.96
C ARG A 138 -8.75 -6.87 -4.35
N THR A 139 -7.76 -6.19 -4.91
CA THR A 139 -7.09 -6.57 -6.16
C THR A 139 -5.58 -6.42 -5.99
N GLY A 140 -4.82 -7.48 -6.29
CA GLY A 140 -3.36 -7.51 -6.14
C GLY A 140 -2.87 -7.63 -4.69
N GLY A 141 -1.60 -7.32 -4.47
CA GLY A 141 -0.97 -7.26 -3.15
C GLY A 141 -0.72 -8.62 -2.47
N TRP A 142 -0.56 -9.70 -3.23
CA TRP A 142 -0.35 -11.04 -2.65
C TRP A 142 1.12 -11.39 -2.44
N ASN A 143 1.98 -11.06 -3.39
CA ASN A 143 3.41 -11.30 -3.32
C ASN A 143 4.06 -10.72 -4.58
N HIS A 144 5.35 -10.30 -4.52
CA HIS A 144 6.06 -9.73 -5.66
C HIS A 144 6.28 -10.70 -6.84
N VAL A 145 6.18 -12.01 -6.61
CA VAL A 145 6.22 -13.04 -7.67
C VAL A 145 4.85 -13.23 -8.31
N LEU A 146 3.77 -13.12 -7.53
CA LEU A 146 2.39 -13.35 -7.98
C LEU A 146 1.69 -12.09 -8.47
N SER A 147 2.06 -10.93 -7.90
CA SER A 147 1.46 -9.63 -8.17
C SER A 147 2.46 -8.51 -7.86
N ASP A 148 2.05 -7.39 -7.27
CA ASP A 148 2.86 -6.19 -7.03
C ASP A 148 3.17 -5.42 -8.32
N GLU A 149 2.33 -5.56 -9.35
CA GLU A 149 2.44 -4.83 -10.61
C GLU A 149 2.42 -3.30 -10.37
N GLY A 150 3.36 -2.58 -10.96
CA GLY A 150 3.48 -1.13 -10.84
C GLY A 150 4.04 -0.64 -9.48
N SER A 151 4.53 -1.55 -8.64
CA SER A 151 5.25 -1.22 -7.40
C SER A 151 6.67 -0.73 -7.65
N ALA A 152 7.36 -0.26 -6.61
CA ALA A 152 8.79 0.03 -6.68
C ALA A 152 9.59 -1.22 -7.07
N TYR A 153 9.21 -2.41 -6.58
CA TYR A 153 9.84 -3.66 -6.99
C TYR A 153 9.69 -3.91 -8.50
N ASP A 154 8.47 -3.78 -9.05
CA ASP A 154 8.24 -3.98 -10.48
C ASP A 154 9.00 -2.95 -11.32
N ILE A 155 8.94 -1.66 -10.95
CA ILE A 155 9.72 -0.60 -11.64
C ILE A 155 11.22 -0.91 -11.60
N GLY A 156 11.75 -1.28 -10.44
CA GLY A 156 13.16 -1.62 -10.25
C GLY A 156 13.57 -2.85 -11.04
N LEU A 157 12.73 -3.88 -11.07
CA LEU A 157 12.95 -5.10 -11.85
C LEU A 157 12.96 -4.81 -13.36
N GLN A 158 12.01 -4.01 -13.87
CA GLN A 158 11.99 -3.61 -15.28
C GLN A 158 13.22 -2.75 -15.63
N ALA A 159 13.62 -1.85 -14.75
CA ALA A 159 14.84 -1.06 -14.91
C ALA A 159 16.08 -1.94 -14.96
N PHE A 160 16.18 -2.94 -14.08
CA PHE A 160 17.32 -3.87 -14.07
C PHE A 160 17.35 -4.80 -15.28
N LYS A 161 16.19 -5.32 -15.73
CA LYS A 161 16.08 -6.07 -16.99
C LYS A 161 16.53 -5.22 -18.18
N THR A 162 16.09 -3.98 -18.23
CA THR A 162 16.50 -3.02 -19.26
C THR A 162 18.01 -2.75 -19.23
N TYR A 163 18.61 -2.69 -18.03
CA TYR A 163 20.05 -2.59 -17.87
C TYR A 163 20.78 -3.84 -18.38
N ALA A 164 20.28 -5.04 -18.11
CA ALA A 164 20.81 -6.27 -18.66
C ALA A 164 20.72 -6.28 -20.20
N ASP A 165 19.61 -5.81 -20.78
CA ASP A 165 19.46 -5.64 -22.23
C ASP A 165 20.47 -4.62 -22.81
N TRP A 166 20.82 -3.58 -22.05
CA TRP A 166 21.86 -2.64 -22.45
C TRP A 166 23.26 -3.28 -22.44
N LEU A 167 23.59 -4.06 -21.41
CA LEU A 167 24.85 -4.83 -21.34
C LEU A 167 24.97 -5.83 -22.51
N ASP A 168 23.86 -6.38 -22.96
CA ASP A 168 23.75 -7.32 -24.08
C ASP A 168 23.67 -6.60 -25.47
N GLY A 169 23.68 -5.27 -25.48
CA GLY A 169 23.63 -4.47 -26.73
C GLY A 169 22.25 -4.45 -27.41
N ARG A 170 21.18 -4.83 -26.70
CA ARG A 170 19.80 -4.91 -27.25
C ARG A 170 18.99 -3.62 -27.14
N ASN A 171 19.45 -2.65 -26.36
CA ASN A 171 18.78 -1.34 -26.23
C ASN A 171 19.78 -0.19 -26.01
N ASN A 172 19.26 1.04 -25.95
CA ASN A 172 20.05 2.24 -25.71
C ASN A 172 19.43 3.08 -24.61
N CYS A 173 19.92 2.92 -23.36
CA CYS A 173 19.48 3.65 -22.19
C CYS A 173 20.66 4.17 -21.34
N PRO A 174 21.54 5.04 -21.90
CA PRO A 174 22.83 5.35 -21.27
C PRO A 174 22.70 6.05 -19.90
N ILE A 175 21.65 6.82 -19.65
CA ILE A 175 21.43 7.49 -18.35
C ILE A 175 21.02 6.47 -17.30
N LEU A 176 20.00 5.66 -17.59
CA LEU A 176 19.53 4.61 -16.70
C LEU A 176 20.64 3.59 -16.42
N ALA A 177 21.34 3.11 -17.47
CA ALA A 177 22.43 2.15 -17.36
C ALA A 177 23.54 2.64 -16.44
N LYS A 178 24.00 3.88 -16.60
CA LYS A 178 25.02 4.49 -15.74
C LYS A 178 24.57 4.54 -14.26
N LYS A 179 23.33 4.90 -14.00
CA LYS A 179 22.79 4.97 -12.63
C LYS A 179 22.76 3.59 -11.97
N ILE A 180 22.26 2.58 -12.69
CA ILE A 180 22.19 1.20 -12.17
C ILE A 180 23.59 0.62 -11.96
N ALA A 181 24.51 0.76 -12.93
CA ALA A 181 25.89 0.30 -12.79
C ALA A 181 26.57 0.89 -11.55
N ASN A 182 26.39 2.20 -11.30
CA ASN A 182 26.98 2.87 -10.14
C ASN A 182 26.38 2.38 -8.80
N ALA A 183 25.10 2.10 -8.76
CA ALA A 183 24.41 1.70 -7.53
C ALA A 183 24.62 0.22 -7.18
N THR A 184 24.71 -0.66 -8.20
CA THR A 184 24.82 -2.10 -8.00
C THR A 184 26.24 -2.64 -8.10
N GLY A 185 27.14 -1.90 -8.76
CA GLY A 185 28.48 -2.37 -9.12
C GLY A 185 28.50 -3.40 -10.25
N VAL A 186 27.36 -3.81 -10.77
CA VAL A 186 27.22 -4.78 -11.86
C VAL A 186 27.72 -4.18 -13.17
N LYS A 187 28.56 -4.92 -13.90
CA LYS A 187 29.17 -4.47 -15.17
C LYS A 187 29.07 -5.52 -16.28
N THR A 188 28.72 -6.76 -15.97
CA THR A 188 28.58 -7.86 -16.93
C THR A 188 27.24 -8.60 -16.67
N LEU A 189 26.82 -9.42 -17.65
CA LEU A 189 25.61 -10.23 -17.53
C LEU A 189 25.75 -11.31 -16.46
N GLU A 190 26.93 -11.88 -16.28
CA GLU A 190 27.19 -12.88 -15.23
C GLU A 190 27.01 -12.24 -13.83
N GLN A 191 27.50 -11.01 -13.65
CA GLN A 191 27.27 -10.26 -12.39
C GLN A 191 25.81 -9.90 -12.21
N ALA A 192 25.08 -9.61 -13.29
CA ALA A 192 23.65 -9.33 -13.22
C ALA A 192 22.85 -10.55 -12.77
N ASP A 193 23.21 -11.74 -13.27
CA ASP A 193 22.60 -13.01 -12.85
C ASP A 193 22.82 -13.27 -11.35
N VAL A 194 24.06 -13.11 -10.87
CA VAL A 194 24.39 -13.24 -9.45
C VAL A 194 23.59 -12.24 -8.61
N TYR A 195 23.55 -10.96 -9.03
CA TYR A 195 22.80 -9.92 -8.30
C TYR A 195 21.33 -10.26 -8.13
N VAL A 196 20.67 -10.76 -9.19
CA VAL A 196 19.25 -11.15 -9.11
C VAL A 196 19.06 -12.35 -8.18
N ASN A 197 19.93 -13.36 -8.27
CA ASN A 197 19.84 -14.55 -7.42
C ASN A 197 20.05 -14.23 -5.94
N ASP A 198 20.99 -13.34 -5.61
CA ASP A 198 21.27 -12.91 -4.24
C ASP A 198 20.09 -12.13 -3.62
N HIS A 199 19.26 -11.48 -4.45
CA HIS A 199 18.13 -10.66 -4.01
C HIS A 199 16.76 -11.24 -4.35
N LEU A 200 16.68 -12.52 -4.73
CA LEU A 200 15.44 -13.16 -5.18
C LEU A 200 14.32 -13.10 -4.11
N LEU A 201 14.68 -13.24 -2.84
CA LEU A 201 13.73 -13.23 -1.71
C LEU A 201 13.64 -11.87 -1.00
N ASP A 202 14.59 -10.97 -1.20
CA ASP A 202 14.59 -9.62 -0.65
C ASP A 202 14.28 -8.60 -1.74
N LYS A 203 13.04 -8.16 -1.79
CA LYS A 203 12.58 -7.20 -2.79
C LYS A 203 13.09 -5.76 -2.59
N SER A 204 13.66 -5.44 -1.43
CA SER A 204 14.06 -4.06 -1.10
C SER A 204 15.20 -3.52 -1.96
N PRO A 205 16.31 -4.26 -2.22
CA PRO A 205 17.37 -3.80 -3.10
C PRO A 205 16.90 -3.54 -4.53
N VAL A 206 16.10 -4.46 -5.08
CA VAL A 206 15.54 -4.32 -6.43
C VAL A 206 14.55 -3.14 -6.46
N GLY A 207 13.67 -3.03 -5.47
CA GLY A 207 12.74 -1.90 -5.34
C GLY A 207 13.43 -0.54 -5.23
N GLY A 208 14.62 -0.49 -4.64
CA GLY A 208 15.45 0.71 -4.57
C GLY A 208 15.85 1.27 -5.93
N LEU A 209 15.97 0.42 -6.97
CA LEU A 209 16.28 0.84 -8.32
C LEU A 209 15.18 1.67 -8.99
N ALA A 210 13.94 1.61 -8.47
CA ALA A 210 12.84 2.46 -8.96
C ALA A 210 13.14 3.95 -8.83
N VAL A 211 13.87 4.36 -7.80
CA VAL A 211 14.29 5.76 -7.62
C VAL A 211 15.25 6.18 -8.73
N LEU A 212 16.17 5.30 -9.12
CA LEU A 212 17.13 5.54 -10.20
C LEU A 212 16.43 5.62 -11.57
N CYS A 213 15.42 4.76 -11.77
CA CYS A 213 14.57 4.81 -12.97
C CYS A 213 13.81 6.15 -13.05
N ALA A 214 13.22 6.61 -11.94
CA ALA A 214 12.54 7.90 -11.89
C ALA A 214 13.49 9.06 -12.20
N GLN A 215 14.68 9.08 -11.61
CA GLN A 215 15.71 10.09 -11.87
C GLN A 215 16.17 10.07 -13.34
N ALA A 216 16.41 8.88 -13.92
CA ALA A 216 16.77 8.77 -15.33
C ALA A 216 15.67 9.32 -16.25
N ALA A 217 14.40 9.04 -15.93
CA ALA A 217 13.26 9.58 -16.67
C ALA A 217 13.19 11.11 -16.60
N GLU A 218 13.45 11.71 -15.42
CA GLU A 218 13.54 13.16 -15.24
C GLU A 218 14.70 13.78 -16.04
N GLU A 219 15.84 13.09 -16.13
CA GLU A 219 17.01 13.49 -16.91
C GLU A 219 16.83 13.28 -18.43
N GLY A 220 15.68 12.76 -18.86
CA GLY A 220 15.33 12.65 -20.28
C GLY A 220 15.51 11.26 -20.90
N ASP A 221 15.87 10.22 -20.12
CA ASP A 221 15.94 8.85 -20.64
C ASP A 221 14.54 8.35 -21.07
N LEU A 222 14.39 8.10 -22.37
CA LEU A 222 13.10 7.70 -22.94
C LEU A 222 12.68 6.29 -22.55
N VAL A 223 13.65 5.40 -22.33
CA VAL A 223 13.36 4.03 -21.91
C VAL A 223 12.88 4.02 -20.46
N ALA A 224 13.54 4.78 -19.57
CA ALA A 224 13.09 4.97 -18.22
C ALA A 224 11.68 5.58 -18.13
N LYS A 225 11.37 6.58 -18.98
CA LYS A 225 10.01 7.13 -19.10
C LYS A 225 8.99 6.09 -19.52
N THR A 226 9.35 5.19 -20.42
CA THR A 226 8.46 4.11 -20.89
C THR A 226 8.18 3.13 -19.74
N ILE A 227 9.21 2.70 -18.99
CA ILE A 227 9.04 1.84 -17.82
C ILE A 227 8.06 2.46 -16.82
N ILE A 228 8.24 3.76 -16.49
CA ILE A 228 7.36 4.47 -15.55
C ILE A 228 5.91 4.49 -16.05
N LYS A 229 5.68 4.76 -17.33
CA LYS A 229 4.34 4.77 -17.93
C LYS A 229 3.67 3.40 -17.91
N GLU A 230 4.38 2.36 -18.29
CA GLU A 230 3.86 0.98 -18.28
C GLU A 230 3.53 0.53 -16.86
N CYS A 231 4.38 0.83 -15.89
CA CYS A 231 4.12 0.51 -14.49
C CYS A 231 2.93 1.32 -13.92
N ALA A 232 2.75 2.57 -14.33
CA ALA A 232 1.58 3.36 -13.96
C ALA A 232 0.28 2.79 -14.57
N ALA A 233 0.33 2.28 -15.81
CA ALA A 233 -0.81 1.60 -16.42
C ALA A 233 -1.18 0.30 -15.68
N LYS A 234 -0.21 -0.42 -15.15
CA LYS A 234 -0.46 -1.61 -14.30
C LYS A 234 -1.17 -1.25 -12.99
N ILE A 235 -0.79 -0.15 -12.33
CA ILE A 235 -1.54 0.36 -11.16
C ILE A 235 -2.95 0.75 -11.54
N PHE A 236 -3.13 1.45 -12.66
CA PHE A 236 -4.47 1.80 -13.13
C PHE A 236 -5.31 0.56 -13.43
N ALA A 237 -4.69 -0.52 -13.93
CA ALA A 237 -5.38 -1.80 -14.13
C ALA A 237 -5.91 -2.40 -12.82
N LEU A 238 -5.17 -2.32 -11.71
CA LEU A 238 -5.67 -2.74 -10.40
C LEU A 238 -6.89 -1.92 -9.97
N VAL A 239 -6.86 -0.59 -10.21
CA VAL A 239 -8.00 0.30 -9.94
C VAL A 239 -9.21 -0.10 -10.81
N TRP A 240 -9.00 -0.31 -12.10
CA TRP A 240 -10.04 -0.72 -13.05
C TRP A 240 -10.68 -2.06 -12.65
N ASP A 241 -9.87 -3.06 -12.31
CA ASP A 241 -10.34 -4.39 -11.89
C ASP A 241 -11.15 -4.30 -10.59
N THR A 242 -10.71 -3.44 -9.67
CA THR A 242 -11.46 -3.19 -8.44
C THR A 242 -12.82 -2.55 -8.73
N CYS A 243 -12.88 -1.58 -9.65
CA CYS A 243 -14.16 -1.01 -10.12
C CYS A 243 -15.07 -2.09 -10.71
N CYS A 244 -14.52 -3.00 -11.53
CA CYS A 244 -15.30 -4.10 -12.11
C CYS A 244 -15.89 -5.02 -11.03
N LYS A 245 -15.12 -5.33 -10.00
CA LYS A 245 -15.61 -6.12 -8.85
C LYS A 245 -16.70 -5.39 -8.08
N MET A 246 -16.53 -4.08 -7.79
CA MET A 246 -17.53 -3.26 -7.10
C MET A 246 -18.86 -3.15 -7.85
N GLU A 247 -18.82 -3.21 -9.19
CA GLU A 247 -20.02 -3.20 -10.05
C GLU A 247 -20.59 -4.62 -10.27
N GLY A 248 -20.00 -5.68 -9.73
CA GLY A 248 -20.38 -7.07 -9.98
C GLY A 248 -20.14 -7.51 -11.44
N LYS A 249 -19.28 -6.83 -12.16
CA LYS A 249 -18.97 -7.08 -13.58
C LYS A 249 -17.48 -7.44 -13.71
N PRO A 250 -17.11 -8.72 -13.51
CA PRO A 250 -15.72 -9.13 -13.69
C PRO A 250 -15.26 -8.83 -15.10
N ASP A 251 -14.03 -8.36 -15.25
CA ASP A 251 -13.42 -8.13 -16.55
C ASP A 251 -13.07 -9.50 -17.20
N ASN A 252 -13.59 -9.74 -18.40
CA ASN A 252 -13.39 -10.99 -19.15
C ASN A 252 -12.07 -10.99 -19.94
N ARG A 253 -11.01 -10.35 -19.43
CA ARG A 253 -9.71 -10.34 -20.10
C ARG A 253 -9.11 -11.74 -20.19
N ILE A 254 -8.75 -12.14 -21.42
CA ILE A 254 -8.06 -13.42 -21.66
C ILE A 254 -6.57 -13.33 -21.24
N LYS A 255 -5.99 -12.12 -21.26
CA LYS A 255 -4.61 -11.84 -20.86
C LYS A 255 -4.56 -10.62 -19.96
N ARG A 256 -3.56 -10.54 -19.07
CA ARG A 256 -3.21 -9.31 -18.34
C ARG A 256 -2.61 -8.28 -19.32
N GLN A 257 -3.42 -7.72 -20.18
CA GLN A 257 -3.05 -6.55 -20.98
C GLN A 257 -3.17 -5.33 -20.08
N LEU A 258 -2.03 -4.75 -19.74
CA LEU A 258 -1.91 -3.71 -18.72
C LEU A 258 -1.29 -2.44 -19.34
N ASP A 259 -1.56 -2.19 -20.61
CA ASP A 259 -1.05 -1.03 -21.36
C ASP A 259 -2.14 0.01 -21.63
N GLU A 260 -1.71 1.20 -22.03
CA GLU A 260 -2.62 2.28 -22.41
C GLU A 260 -3.53 1.89 -23.59
N ALA A 261 -3.07 1.03 -24.50
CA ALA A 261 -3.84 0.59 -25.66
C ALA A 261 -5.06 -0.25 -25.26
N PHE A 262 -4.92 -1.09 -24.23
CA PHE A 262 -6.06 -1.81 -23.66
C PHE A 262 -7.13 -0.83 -23.17
N PHE A 263 -6.75 0.15 -22.34
CA PHE A 263 -7.70 1.11 -21.78
C PHE A 263 -8.28 2.03 -22.85
N ALA A 264 -7.57 2.32 -23.94
CA ALA A 264 -8.10 3.14 -25.03
C ALA A 264 -9.41 2.57 -25.61
N ASN A 265 -9.53 1.24 -25.65
CA ASN A 265 -10.68 0.52 -26.21
C ASN A 265 -11.79 0.22 -25.21
N GLN A 266 -11.61 0.54 -23.90
CA GLN A 266 -12.66 0.34 -22.89
C GLN A 266 -13.61 1.53 -22.82
N GLU A 267 -14.90 1.27 -22.62
CA GLU A 267 -15.87 2.32 -22.29
C GLU A 267 -15.59 2.91 -20.89
N ALA A 268 -15.87 4.20 -20.73
CA ALA A 268 -15.76 4.86 -19.43
C ALA A 268 -16.81 4.31 -18.47
N LYS A 269 -16.40 4.13 -17.19
CA LYS A 269 -17.31 3.68 -16.13
C LYS A 269 -17.99 4.87 -15.45
N ALA A 270 -19.25 4.68 -15.09
CA ALA A 270 -20.06 5.69 -14.42
C ALA A 270 -19.88 5.70 -12.88
N LEU A 271 -19.00 4.86 -12.34
CA LEU A 271 -18.74 4.77 -10.89
C LEU A 271 -18.43 6.15 -10.31
N GLN A 272 -19.19 6.55 -9.29
CA GLN A 272 -18.93 7.75 -8.50
C GLN A 272 -18.23 7.34 -7.21
N ALA A 273 -16.98 7.71 -7.04
CA ALA A 273 -16.17 7.34 -5.88
C ALA A 273 -14.99 8.31 -5.67
N ASP A 274 -14.39 8.28 -4.49
CA ASP A 274 -13.05 8.82 -4.28
C ASP A 274 -12.00 7.76 -4.63
N LEU A 275 -10.90 8.17 -5.28
CA LEU A 275 -9.70 7.36 -5.46
C LEU A 275 -8.55 7.95 -4.68
N TRP A 276 -8.20 7.33 -3.57
CA TRP A 276 -7.05 7.71 -2.77
C TRP A 276 -5.79 7.00 -3.27
N MET A 277 -4.72 7.76 -3.46
CA MET A 277 -3.42 7.24 -3.92
C MET A 277 -2.40 7.36 -2.80
N TRP A 278 -1.86 6.22 -2.34
CA TRP A 278 -0.88 6.14 -1.25
C TRP A 278 0.36 5.33 -1.66
N GLY A 279 1.39 5.36 -0.79
CA GLY A 279 2.67 4.70 -1.01
C GLY A 279 3.70 5.58 -1.70
N SER A 280 4.97 5.25 -1.48
CA SER A 280 6.10 6.11 -1.87
C SER A 280 6.18 6.37 -3.38
N VAL A 281 5.79 5.43 -4.23
CA VAL A 281 5.79 5.60 -5.68
C VAL A 281 4.70 6.58 -6.09
N ASN A 282 3.46 6.37 -5.63
CA ASN A 282 2.32 7.25 -5.95
C ASN A 282 2.55 8.68 -5.45
N VAL A 283 3.12 8.84 -4.24
CA VAL A 283 3.25 10.15 -3.60
C VAL A 283 4.47 10.91 -4.12
N LYS A 284 5.62 10.26 -4.27
CA LYS A 284 6.90 10.92 -4.58
C LYS A 284 7.18 11.05 -6.09
N ASN A 285 6.69 10.11 -6.92
CA ASN A 285 6.91 10.16 -8.36
C ASN A 285 5.75 10.87 -9.06
N THR A 286 5.90 12.18 -9.30
CA THR A 286 4.88 13.01 -9.93
C THR A 286 4.53 12.53 -11.33
N PHE A 287 5.53 12.17 -12.15
CA PHE A 287 5.29 11.70 -13.51
C PHE A 287 4.48 10.40 -13.53
N PHE A 288 4.79 9.43 -12.67
CA PHE A 288 4.03 8.19 -12.49
C PHE A 288 2.57 8.48 -12.11
N ARG A 289 2.38 9.31 -11.09
CA ARG A 289 1.06 9.70 -10.59
C ARG A 289 0.19 10.36 -11.65
N GLU A 290 0.77 11.27 -12.45
CA GLU A 290 0.07 11.97 -13.52
C GLU A 290 -0.44 11.01 -14.61
N GLN A 291 0.30 9.93 -14.92
CA GLN A 291 -0.20 8.93 -15.86
C GLN A 291 -1.49 8.27 -15.34
N ILE A 292 -1.54 7.90 -14.06
CA ILE A 292 -2.73 7.29 -13.45
C ILE A 292 -3.89 8.29 -13.43
N ILE A 293 -3.65 9.54 -13.04
CA ILE A 293 -4.67 10.60 -13.03
C ILE A 293 -5.24 10.82 -14.44
N ASN A 294 -4.40 10.83 -15.46
CA ASN A 294 -4.84 11.02 -16.83
C ASN A 294 -5.69 9.86 -17.36
N MET A 295 -5.35 8.63 -17.00
CA MET A 295 -6.17 7.46 -17.30
C MET A 295 -7.49 7.48 -16.53
N ALA A 296 -7.47 7.83 -15.26
CA ALA A 296 -8.67 7.97 -14.43
C ALA A 296 -9.64 9.00 -15.01
N LYS A 297 -9.16 10.20 -15.36
CA LYS A 297 -10.00 11.24 -16.01
C LYS A 297 -10.69 10.76 -17.26
N LYS A 298 -10.04 9.92 -18.06
CA LYS A 298 -10.59 9.40 -19.32
C LYS A 298 -11.59 8.25 -19.13
N LYS A 299 -11.33 7.38 -18.14
CA LYS A 299 -12.01 6.08 -17.99
C LYS A 299 -12.91 5.98 -16.76
N LEU A 300 -12.70 6.86 -15.78
CA LEU A 300 -13.45 6.98 -14.54
C LEU A 300 -13.82 8.47 -14.30
N PRO A 301 -14.61 9.10 -15.19
CA PRO A 301 -14.81 10.56 -15.21
C PRO A 301 -15.47 11.10 -13.93
N ASN A 302 -16.21 10.26 -13.19
CA ASN A 302 -16.89 10.63 -11.94
C ASN A 302 -16.09 10.25 -10.68
N VAL A 303 -14.83 9.75 -10.86
CA VAL A 303 -13.95 9.43 -9.74
C VAL A 303 -13.07 10.64 -9.44
N THR A 304 -13.06 11.05 -8.17
CA THR A 304 -12.21 12.15 -7.68
C THR A 304 -10.90 11.58 -7.13
N VAL A 305 -9.79 11.88 -7.80
CA VAL A 305 -8.45 11.43 -7.36
C VAL A 305 -7.92 12.32 -6.25
N LYS A 306 -7.47 11.70 -5.14
CA LYS A 306 -7.00 12.37 -3.92
C LYS A 306 -5.68 11.75 -3.42
N ILE A 307 -4.91 12.56 -2.69
CA ILE A 307 -3.70 12.11 -1.98
C ILE A 307 -3.89 12.45 -0.51
N PRO A 308 -3.75 11.49 0.42
CA PRO A 308 -3.89 11.78 1.84
C PRO A 308 -2.78 12.71 2.34
N GLU A 309 -3.16 13.72 3.12
CA GLU A 309 -2.23 14.58 3.87
C GLU A 309 -1.93 14.00 5.26
N LYS A 310 -2.79 13.12 5.75
CA LYS A 310 -2.71 12.48 7.06
C LYS A 310 -1.79 11.26 7.00
N THR A 311 -1.10 10.98 8.10
CA THR A 311 -0.36 9.71 8.26
C THR A 311 -1.33 8.52 8.45
N ALA A 312 -0.86 7.28 8.22
CA ALA A 312 -1.65 6.08 8.50
C ALA A 312 -2.14 6.05 9.96
N LEU A 313 -1.29 6.46 10.90
CA LEU A 313 -1.62 6.55 12.31
C LEU A 313 -2.76 7.57 12.60
N ASP A 314 -2.76 8.73 11.92
CA ASP A 314 -3.84 9.72 12.04
C ASP A 314 -5.16 9.18 11.46
N ILE A 315 -5.06 8.41 10.37
CA ILE A 315 -6.23 7.78 9.75
C ILE A 315 -6.80 6.69 10.68
N ALA A 316 -5.94 5.88 11.32
CA ALA A 316 -6.38 4.86 12.27
C ALA A 316 -7.09 5.48 13.47
N LEU A 317 -6.54 6.55 14.05
CA LEU A 317 -7.20 7.27 15.13
C LEU A 317 -8.54 7.89 14.67
N GLY A 318 -8.56 8.52 13.50
CA GLY A 318 -9.78 9.06 12.90
C GLY A 318 -10.84 7.98 12.63
N ALA A 319 -10.43 6.80 12.14
CA ALA A 319 -11.33 5.67 11.94
C ALA A 319 -11.96 5.20 13.25
N ALA A 320 -11.19 5.11 14.34
CA ALA A 320 -11.72 4.78 15.66
C ALA A 320 -12.75 5.83 16.14
N GLN A 321 -12.42 7.10 15.97
CA GLN A 321 -13.30 8.22 16.37
C GLN A 321 -14.59 8.31 15.57
N GLU A 322 -14.57 7.94 14.28
CA GLU A 322 -15.77 8.03 13.42
C GLU A 322 -16.63 6.77 13.48
N HIS A 323 -16.02 5.61 13.67
CA HIS A 323 -16.71 4.34 13.71
C HIS A 323 -17.45 4.11 15.04
N PHE A 324 -16.91 4.65 16.14
CA PHE A 324 -17.43 4.43 17.49
C PHE A 324 -17.99 5.68 18.18
N ALA A 325 -18.15 6.79 17.44
CA ALA A 325 -18.74 8.04 17.95
C ALA A 325 -20.23 7.93 18.26
#